data_709c1fe4d5c170e2c9d44dd341af8720
#
_entry.id   709c1fe4d5c170e2c9d44dd341af8720
#
_cell.length_a   1.000
_cell.length_b   1.000
_cell.length_c   1.000
_cell.angle_alpha   90.00
_cell.angle_beta   90.00
_cell.angle_gamma   90.00
#
_symmetry.space_group_name_H-M   'P 1'
#
loop_
_entity.id
_entity.type
_entity.pdbx_description
1 polymer ?
#
loop_
_entity_poly.entity_id
_entity_poly.type
_entity_poly.pdbx_seq_one_letter_code
_entity_poly.pdbx_strand_id
1 'polypeptide(L)'
;MQFLKKHITELCFMLLLCGTLWGAVQLIVSGHMFNGDFALYIRQAQSIQYGDMQQVFSDMQEMITHSTYQRYSPILYPWGYPLLLFPCVALFGINYLAFKIVGVICLVGAFIFLYYHPI
;
A
#
# COMPACT_ATOMS: atom_id res chain seq x y z
N MET A 1 28.02 -28.39 -11.04
CA MET A 1 27.06 -27.58 -11.83
C MET A 1 25.90 -27.05 -10.99
N GLN A 2 25.29 -27.82 -10.06
CA GLN A 2 24.21 -27.34 -9.18
C GLN A 2 24.67 -26.24 -8.21
N PHE A 3 25.86 -26.35 -7.63
CA PHE A 3 26.42 -25.35 -6.73
C PHE A 3 26.54 -23.96 -7.39
N LEU A 4 27.07 -23.93 -8.62
CA LEU A 4 27.23 -22.67 -9.38
C LEU A 4 25.87 -22.04 -9.71
N LYS A 5 24.87 -22.84 -10.11
CA LYS A 5 23.51 -22.34 -10.37
C LYS A 5 22.88 -21.72 -9.13
N LYS A 6 23.01 -22.35 -7.96
CA LYS A 6 22.50 -21.82 -6.70
C LYS A 6 23.07 -20.44 -6.38
N HIS A 7 24.40 -20.27 -6.45
CA HIS A 7 25.03 -18.97 -6.15
C HIS A 7 24.67 -17.88 -7.17
N ILE A 8 24.51 -18.23 -8.46
CA ILE A 8 24.04 -17.27 -9.45
C ILE A 8 22.61 -16.81 -9.14
N THR A 9 21.72 -17.72 -8.75
CA THR A 9 20.34 -17.39 -8.38
C THR A 9 20.30 -16.47 -7.16
N GLU A 10 21.08 -16.80 -6.12
CA GLU A 10 21.20 -15.96 -4.91
C GLU A 10 21.72 -14.57 -5.23
N LEU A 11 22.75 -14.46 -6.07
CA LEU A 11 23.33 -13.18 -6.49
C LEU A 11 22.31 -12.34 -7.28
N CYS A 12 21.63 -12.95 -8.26
CA CYS A 12 20.57 -12.27 -9.02
C CYS A 12 19.44 -11.77 -8.13
N PHE A 13 19.02 -12.59 -7.16
CA PHE A 13 17.99 -12.20 -6.19
C PHE A 13 18.45 -10.99 -5.34
N MET A 14 19.66 -11.03 -4.82
CA MET A 14 20.21 -9.92 -4.04
C MET A 14 20.34 -8.63 -4.86
N LEU A 15 20.75 -8.72 -6.11
CA LEU A 15 20.84 -7.55 -7.01
C LEU A 15 19.44 -6.97 -7.30
N LEU A 16 18.44 -7.82 -7.54
CA LEU A 16 17.04 -7.39 -7.71
C LEU A 16 16.50 -6.73 -6.45
N LEU A 17 16.73 -7.33 -5.28
CA LEU A 17 16.31 -6.77 -4.01
C LEU A 17 16.97 -5.41 -3.75
N CYS A 18 18.28 -5.29 -3.92
CA CYS A 18 18.99 -4.03 -3.74
C CYS A 18 18.50 -2.95 -4.73
N GLY A 19 18.30 -3.31 -6.00
CA GLY A 19 17.80 -2.39 -7.02
C GLY A 19 16.39 -1.90 -6.73
N THR A 20 15.50 -2.79 -6.29
CA THR A 20 14.13 -2.41 -5.92
C THR A 20 14.07 -1.57 -4.65
N LEU A 21 14.87 -1.88 -3.64
CA LEU A 21 14.98 -1.06 -2.43
C LEU A 21 15.55 0.32 -2.74
N TRP A 22 16.59 0.40 -3.57
CA TRP A 22 17.14 1.68 -4.03
C TRP A 22 16.07 2.52 -4.74
N GLY A 23 15.33 1.91 -5.69
CA GLY A 23 14.22 2.58 -6.38
C GLY A 23 13.11 3.03 -5.43
N ALA A 24 12.74 2.18 -4.47
CA ALA A 24 11.73 2.51 -3.46
C ALA A 24 12.16 3.71 -2.59
N VAL A 25 13.43 3.77 -2.18
CA VAL A 25 13.98 4.90 -1.40
C VAL A 25 13.93 6.20 -2.21
N GLN A 26 14.23 6.16 -3.50
CA GLN A 26 14.13 7.36 -4.36
C GLN A 26 12.70 7.88 -4.50
N LEU A 27 11.70 7.03 -4.36
CA LEU A 27 10.28 7.41 -4.37
C LEU A 27 9.77 7.92 -3.01
N ILE A 28 10.56 7.80 -1.94
CA ILE A 28 10.24 8.35 -0.62
C ILE A 28 10.57 9.85 -0.63
N VAL A 29 9.71 10.62 -1.28
CA VAL A 29 9.74 12.09 -1.24
C VAL A 29 8.74 12.60 -0.22
N SER A 30 8.97 13.81 0.31
CA SER A 30 8.11 14.43 1.34
C SER A 30 6.69 14.74 0.86
N GLY A 31 6.48 14.84 -0.45
CA GLY A 31 5.17 15.10 -1.05
C GLY A 31 4.40 13.82 -1.38
N HIS A 32 3.10 13.98 -1.62
CA HIS A 32 2.22 12.94 -2.14
C HIS A 32 1.40 13.50 -3.30
N MET A 33 1.28 12.74 -4.39
CA MET A 33 0.36 13.08 -5.45
C MET A 33 -1.06 12.68 -5.02
N PHE A 34 -1.93 13.67 -4.85
CA PHE A 34 -3.33 13.46 -4.44
C PHE A 34 -4.24 13.02 -5.60
N ASN A 35 -3.68 12.67 -6.75
CA ASN A 35 -4.43 12.14 -7.89
C ASN A 35 -4.68 10.66 -7.67
N GLY A 36 -5.88 10.29 -7.20
CA GLY A 36 -6.31 8.91 -7.10
C GLY A 36 -6.94 8.54 -5.76
N ASP A 37 -7.10 7.25 -5.57
CA ASP A 37 -7.92 6.64 -4.52
C ASP A 37 -7.26 6.62 -3.13
N PHE A 38 -6.02 7.10 -3.03
CA PHE A 38 -5.23 6.99 -1.80
C PHE A 38 -5.85 7.72 -0.61
N ALA A 39 -6.49 8.87 -0.86
CA ALA A 39 -7.19 9.62 0.17
C ALA A 39 -8.34 8.79 0.79
N LEU A 40 -9.05 8.02 -0.03
CA LEU A 40 -10.12 7.16 0.45
C LEU A 40 -9.60 5.97 1.25
N TYR A 41 -8.47 5.37 0.84
CA TYR A 41 -7.82 4.32 1.65
C TYR A 41 -7.43 4.84 3.05
N ILE A 42 -6.88 6.07 3.14
CA ILE A 42 -6.56 6.70 4.42
C ILE A 42 -7.86 6.94 5.22
N ARG A 43 -8.91 7.47 4.59
CA ARG A 43 -10.19 7.72 5.26
C ARG A 43 -10.84 6.43 5.76
N GLN A 44 -10.77 5.35 4.98
CA GLN A 44 -11.21 4.02 5.41
C GLN A 44 -10.36 3.50 6.60
N ALA A 45 -9.04 3.69 6.57
CA ALA A 45 -8.17 3.32 7.69
C ALA A 45 -8.51 4.12 8.97
N GLN A 46 -8.79 5.41 8.84
CA GLN A 46 -9.26 6.24 9.96
C GLN A 46 -10.61 5.79 10.51
N SER A 47 -11.52 5.35 9.65
CA SER A 47 -12.84 4.88 10.08
C SER A 47 -12.78 3.63 10.95
N ILE A 48 -11.73 2.82 10.81
CA ILE A 48 -11.47 1.70 11.74
C ILE A 48 -11.14 2.22 13.13
N GLN A 49 -10.35 3.30 13.21
CA GLN A 49 -9.93 3.91 14.48
C GLN A 49 -11.10 4.60 15.19
N TYR A 50 -11.90 5.35 14.44
CA TYR A 50 -12.97 6.18 15.02
C TYR A 50 -14.31 5.48 15.12
N GLY A 51 -14.47 4.31 14.48
CA GLY A 51 -15.74 3.58 14.47
C GLY A 51 -16.83 4.25 13.61
N ASP A 52 -16.45 5.18 12.72
CA ASP A 52 -17.37 6.00 11.93
C ASP A 52 -17.57 5.47 10.48
N MET A 53 -17.42 4.16 10.30
CA MET A 53 -17.53 3.48 9.00
C MET A 53 -18.84 3.81 8.27
N GLN A 54 -19.95 3.86 9.02
CA GLN A 54 -21.25 4.17 8.46
C GLN A 54 -21.28 5.57 7.84
N GLN A 55 -20.59 6.53 8.46
CA GLN A 55 -20.47 7.89 7.94
C GLN A 55 -19.69 7.89 6.63
N VAL A 56 -18.56 7.19 6.58
CA VAL A 56 -17.76 7.08 5.33
C VAL A 56 -18.59 6.49 4.19
N PHE A 57 -19.39 5.46 4.48
CA PHE A 57 -20.28 4.85 3.49
C PHE A 57 -21.33 5.85 2.99
N SER A 58 -21.98 6.58 3.90
CA SER A 58 -22.99 7.60 3.58
C SER A 58 -22.40 8.73 2.73
N ASP A 59 -21.26 9.27 3.16
CA ASP A 59 -20.56 10.36 2.45
C ASP A 59 -20.18 9.94 1.02
N MET A 60 -19.66 8.73 0.87
CA MET A 60 -19.29 8.21 -0.45
C MET A 60 -20.50 7.96 -1.34
N GLN A 61 -21.59 7.45 -0.80
CA GLN A 61 -22.82 7.25 -1.54
C GLN A 61 -23.42 8.59 -2.00
N GLU A 62 -23.41 9.60 -1.16
CA GLU A 62 -23.84 10.95 -1.51
C GLU A 62 -22.98 11.54 -2.62
N MET A 63 -21.64 11.45 -2.51
CA MET A 63 -20.71 11.92 -3.54
C MET A 63 -20.95 11.22 -4.89
N ILE A 64 -21.16 9.91 -4.90
CA ILE A 64 -21.44 9.15 -6.12
C ILE A 64 -22.79 9.60 -6.73
N THR A 65 -23.81 9.80 -5.92
CA THR A 65 -25.13 10.22 -6.37
C THR A 65 -25.08 11.58 -7.07
N HIS A 66 -24.22 12.49 -6.63
CA HIS A 66 -24.01 13.81 -7.21
C HIS A 66 -22.91 13.86 -8.28
N SER A 67 -22.22 12.72 -8.54
CA SER A 67 -21.17 12.64 -9.55
C SER A 67 -21.72 12.48 -10.95
N THR A 68 -21.06 13.09 -11.93
CA THR A 68 -21.36 12.93 -13.36
C THR A 68 -21.13 11.48 -13.86
N TYR A 69 -20.24 10.73 -13.18
CA TYR A 69 -19.83 9.37 -13.55
C TYR A 69 -20.21 8.34 -12.48
N GLN A 70 -21.48 8.25 -12.14
CA GLN A 70 -22.02 7.39 -11.07
C GLN A 70 -21.66 5.89 -11.21
N ARG A 71 -21.33 5.42 -12.42
CA ARG A 71 -21.14 3.98 -12.72
C ARG A 71 -19.71 3.46 -12.44
N TYR A 72 -18.72 4.34 -12.22
CA TYR A 72 -17.31 3.96 -12.19
C TYR A 72 -16.63 4.14 -10.83
N SER A 73 -17.33 4.65 -9.85
CA SER A 73 -16.78 4.84 -8.50
C SER A 73 -17.32 3.78 -7.55
N PRO A 74 -16.47 2.93 -6.96
CA PRO A 74 -16.91 2.05 -5.89
C PRO A 74 -17.25 2.87 -4.64
N ILE A 75 -18.27 2.44 -3.88
CA ILE A 75 -18.65 3.08 -2.62
C ILE A 75 -17.54 2.94 -1.59
N LEU A 76 -16.89 1.78 -1.56
CA LEU A 76 -15.71 1.51 -0.72
C LEU A 76 -14.66 0.75 -1.54
N TYR A 77 -13.40 1.02 -1.25
CA TYR A 77 -12.28 0.28 -1.82
C TYR A 77 -11.98 -1.01 -1.05
N PRO A 78 -11.27 -1.97 -1.66
CA PRO A 78 -10.89 -3.22 -0.97
C PRO A 78 -10.15 -2.96 0.35
N TRP A 79 -10.55 -3.66 1.41
CA TRP A 79 -10.10 -3.44 2.78
C TRP A 79 -8.65 -3.83 3.07
N GLY A 80 -8.00 -4.61 2.21
CA GLY A 80 -6.64 -5.09 2.45
C GLY A 80 -5.65 -3.96 2.73
N TYR A 81 -5.65 -2.93 1.89
CA TYR A 81 -4.73 -1.80 2.06
C TYR A 81 -5.10 -0.88 3.23
N PRO A 82 -6.36 -0.48 3.45
CA PRO A 82 -6.77 0.24 4.67
C PRO A 82 -6.39 -0.48 5.97
N LEU A 83 -6.51 -1.80 6.04
CA LEU A 83 -6.10 -2.59 7.21
C LEU A 83 -4.59 -2.53 7.44
N LEU A 84 -3.78 -2.53 6.37
CA LEU A 84 -2.33 -2.35 6.47
C LEU A 84 -1.94 -0.93 6.89
N LEU A 85 -2.70 0.09 6.48
CA LEU A 85 -2.48 1.48 6.86
C LEU A 85 -2.94 1.79 8.28
N PHE A 86 -3.96 1.07 8.79
CA PHE A 86 -4.59 1.35 10.08
C PHE A 86 -3.59 1.48 11.25
N PRO A 87 -2.61 0.56 11.46
CA PRO A 87 -1.64 0.71 12.54
C PRO A 87 -0.82 2.00 12.43
N CYS A 88 -0.46 2.39 11.20
CA CYS A 88 0.28 3.63 10.97
C CYS A 88 -0.60 4.86 11.23
N VAL A 89 -1.86 4.84 10.83
CA VAL A 89 -2.82 5.91 11.11
C VAL A 89 -3.03 6.05 12.62
N ALA A 90 -3.18 4.94 13.34
CA ALA A 90 -3.41 4.92 14.77
C ALA A 90 -2.20 5.46 15.57
N LEU A 91 -0.97 5.17 15.13
CA LEU A 91 0.26 5.55 15.85
C LEU A 91 0.81 6.92 15.45
N PHE A 92 0.71 7.29 14.19
CA PHE A 92 1.37 8.47 13.61
C PHE A 92 0.40 9.49 13.00
N GLY A 93 -0.92 9.22 13.05
CA GLY A 93 -1.90 10.03 12.35
C GLY A 93 -1.74 9.98 10.84
N ILE A 94 -2.11 11.07 10.14
CA ILE A 94 -1.89 11.19 8.70
C ILE A 94 -0.42 11.55 8.45
N ASN A 95 0.40 10.52 8.27
CA ASN A 95 1.83 10.66 7.98
C ASN A 95 2.17 9.89 6.69
N TYR A 96 2.35 10.63 5.60
CA TYR A 96 2.62 10.04 4.28
C TYR A 96 3.94 9.27 4.21
N LEU A 97 4.94 9.66 5.01
CA LEU A 97 6.20 8.92 5.10
C LEU A 97 5.97 7.53 5.71
N ALA A 98 5.22 7.46 6.82
CA ALA A 98 4.86 6.20 7.45
C ALA A 98 4.08 5.29 6.48
N PHE A 99 3.15 5.84 5.70
CA PHE A 99 2.39 5.07 4.70
C PHE A 99 3.27 4.51 3.58
N LYS A 100 4.26 5.28 3.12
CA LYS A 100 5.24 4.82 2.12
C LYS A 100 6.13 3.70 2.66
N ILE A 101 6.52 3.79 3.94
CA ILE A 101 7.30 2.74 4.62
C ILE A 101 6.51 1.42 4.67
N VAL A 102 5.19 1.46 4.91
CA VAL A 102 4.34 0.25 4.82
C VAL A 102 4.47 -0.42 3.46
N GLY A 103 4.41 0.36 2.37
CA GLY A 103 4.60 -0.17 1.02
C GLY A 103 5.96 -0.84 0.82
N VAL A 104 7.03 -0.24 1.35
CA VAL A 104 8.39 -0.81 1.30
C VAL A 104 8.47 -2.11 2.10
N ILE A 105 7.87 -2.16 3.30
CA ILE A 105 7.82 -3.39 4.13
C ILE A 105 7.08 -4.51 3.39
N CYS A 106 5.94 -4.21 2.77
CA CYS A 106 5.19 -5.18 1.98
C CYS A 106 6.00 -5.69 0.78
N LEU A 107 6.72 -4.81 0.10
CA LEU A 107 7.60 -5.17 -1.01
C LEU A 107 8.71 -6.12 -0.56
N VAL A 108 9.41 -5.80 0.53
CA VAL A 108 10.47 -6.66 1.10
C VAL A 108 9.88 -8.01 1.52
N GLY A 109 8.72 -8.01 2.18
CA GLY A 109 8.01 -9.23 2.58
C GLY A 109 7.68 -10.12 1.37
N ALA A 110 7.22 -9.53 0.27
CA ALA A 110 6.93 -10.25 -0.96
C ALA A 110 8.21 -10.88 -1.56
N PHE A 111 9.34 -10.17 -1.57
CA PHE A 111 10.62 -10.74 -2.02
C PHE A 111 11.08 -11.89 -1.14
N ILE A 112 10.98 -11.75 0.18
CA ILE A 112 11.33 -12.82 1.13
C ILE A 112 10.44 -14.05 0.88
N PHE A 113 9.14 -13.82 0.72
CA PHE A 113 8.19 -14.91 0.44
C PHE A 113 8.54 -15.66 -0.85
N LEU A 114 8.80 -14.95 -1.95
CA LEU A 114 9.17 -15.53 -3.23
C LEU A 114 10.51 -16.28 -3.19
N TYR A 115 11.44 -15.83 -2.35
CA TYR A 115 12.72 -16.52 -2.18
C TYR A 115 12.55 -17.89 -1.52
N TYR A 116 11.70 -17.98 -0.49
CA TYR A 116 11.48 -19.26 0.22
C TYR A 116 10.44 -20.16 -0.43
N HIS A 117 9.56 -19.61 -1.28
CA HIS A 117 8.52 -20.34 -2.00
C HIS A 117 8.63 -20.13 -3.52
N PRO A 118 9.71 -20.61 -4.15
CA PRO A 118 9.84 -20.49 -5.59
C PRO A 118 8.72 -21.27 -6.28
N ILE A 119 8.06 -20.63 -7.23
CA ILE A 119 6.99 -21.20 -8.06
C ILE A 119 7.57 -22.22 -9.03
#